data_a6af239010353701cd3b94f4e37d77c5
#
_entry.id   a6af239010353701cd3b94f4e37d77c5
#
_cell.length_a   1.000
_cell.length_b   1.000
_cell.length_c   1.000
_cell.angle_alpha   90.00
_cell.angle_beta   90.00
_cell.angle_gamma   90.00
#
_symmetry.space_group_name_H-M   'P 1'
#
loop_
_entity.id
_entity.type
_entity.pdbx_description
1 polymer ?
#
loop_
_entity_poly.entity_id
_entity_poly.type
_entity_poly.pdbx_seq_one_letter_code
_entity_poly.pdbx_strand_id
1 'polypeptide(L)'
;MPYQLRLKLVEADRVCTEGSIDGEYDGYDRQKKNGNTVMNGVEIDKNGKAVAYYIATRFPGEYGSGEWNWKRVAKRGEVTGNPNILHVFNAERADQYRGVPFLAPVVQAVKQLTRYTEAEIMAAVINSMFSLFITTESGNDMGGFAGDGGEPEDGGTGGDAENEDDEIKIGSGTVNFLKEGEGVHTVESAHPSGDYGAFISSMAMQIGAALEIAPEVLLKKFGNNFSASKGALNETWKAFRMRRKWFVDDFCQEVYELWFNEAVSKGRINAPGYFNNILIKKAYTNATWNGPSQGHLNPLQEVNAAVARIGNGLSTHEDECASMNGSDFEENIRVLKAENRLLAEAEKQQESEAGK
;
A
#
# COMPACT_ATOMS: atom_id res chain seq x y z
N MET A 1 25.74 -14.70 18.27
CA MET A 1 24.32 -14.35 18.47
C MET A 1 23.61 -15.47 19.19
N PRO A 2 22.63 -15.19 20.06
CA PRO A 2 22.00 -16.21 20.90
C PRO A 2 21.15 -17.22 20.10
N TYR A 3 20.60 -16.85 18.96
CA TYR A 3 19.76 -17.67 18.07
C TYR A 3 20.34 -17.73 16.66
N GLN A 4 20.11 -18.86 15.96
CA GLN A 4 20.56 -19.09 14.59
C GLN A 4 19.47 -18.82 13.55
N LEU A 5 18.19 -18.78 13.97
CA LEU A 5 17.08 -18.46 13.09
C LEU A 5 17.33 -17.14 12.36
N ARG A 6 17.20 -17.16 11.05
CA ARG A 6 17.31 -16.01 10.15
C ARG A 6 16.18 -16.08 9.13
N LEU A 7 15.60 -14.94 8.84
CA LEU A 7 14.61 -14.76 7.79
C LEU A 7 15.27 -14.06 6.60
N LYS A 8 15.09 -14.60 5.41
CA LYS A 8 15.49 -13.98 4.15
C LYS A 8 14.24 -13.71 3.35
N LEU A 9 13.98 -12.43 3.06
CA LEU A 9 12.91 -12.05 2.16
C LEU A 9 13.32 -12.35 0.73
N VAL A 10 12.41 -12.95 -0.02
CA VAL A 10 12.57 -13.26 -1.44
C VAL A 10 11.41 -12.60 -2.18
N GLU A 11 11.74 -11.75 -3.14
CA GLU A 11 10.75 -11.09 -3.98
C GLU A 11 9.94 -12.11 -4.79
N ALA A 12 8.65 -11.83 -4.97
CA ALA A 12 7.73 -12.72 -5.67
C ALA A 12 8.19 -13.01 -7.11
N ASP A 13 8.75 -12.01 -7.80
CA ASP A 13 9.21 -12.13 -9.20
C ASP A 13 10.36 -13.11 -9.36
N ARG A 14 11.16 -13.31 -8.33
CA ARG A 14 12.24 -14.32 -8.34
C ARG A 14 11.74 -15.74 -8.17
N VAL A 15 10.50 -15.93 -7.75
CA VAL A 15 9.86 -17.25 -7.70
C VAL A 15 9.15 -17.47 -9.02
N CYS A 16 9.84 -18.10 -9.97
CA CYS A 16 9.35 -18.30 -11.33
C CYS A 16 9.73 -19.69 -11.85
N THR A 17 9.01 -20.14 -12.88
CA THR A 17 9.29 -21.42 -13.54
C THR A 17 10.60 -21.32 -14.32
N GLU A 18 11.41 -22.35 -14.27
CA GLU A 18 12.69 -22.48 -14.95
C GLU A 18 12.53 -22.27 -16.46
N GLY A 19 13.24 -21.31 -17.05
CA GLY A 19 13.16 -20.96 -18.48
C GLY A 19 12.11 -19.91 -18.84
N SER A 20 11.42 -19.29 -17.90
CA SER A 20 10.38 -18.26 -18.15
C SER A 20 10.92 -16.83 -18.30
N ILE A 21 12.23 -16.63 -18.49
CA ILE A 21 12.89 -15.32 -18.32
C ILE A 21 13.09 -14.56 -19.62
N ASP A 22 13.04 -15.21 -20.76
CA ASP A 22 13.32 -14.56 -22.08
C ASP A 22 12.12 -13.80 -22.68
N GLY A 23 11.12 -13.43 -21.86
CA GLY A 23 9.98 -12.62 -22.33
C GLY A 23 8.91 -13.40 -23.07
N GLU A 24 9.17 -14.60 -23.50
CA GLU A 24 8.15 -15.57 -23.88
C GLU A 24 7.63 -16.22 -22.59
N TYR A 25 6.48 -15.74 -22.14
CA TYR A 25 5.72 -16.39 -21.11
C TYR A 25 5.25 -17.73 -21.65
N ASP A 26 6.15 -18.72 -21.58
CA ASP A 26 5.83 -20.11 -21.81
C ASP A 26 5.04 -20.57 -20.57
N GLY A 27 3.75 -20.22 -20.54
CA GLY A 27 2.82 -20.51 -19.45
C GLY A 27 2.53 -22.00 -19.26
N TYR A 28 3.41 -22.86 -19.77
CA TYR A 28 3.27 -24.28 -19.64
C TYR A 28 3.83 -24.78 -18.32
N ASP A 29 2.93 -25.40 -17.58
CA ASP A 29 3.25 -26.21 -16.42
C ASP A 29 4.29 -27.27 -16.80
N ARG A 30 5.50 -27.15 -16.25
CA ARG A 30 6.55 -28.13 -16.53
C ARG A 30 6.39 -29.35 -15.66
N GLN A 31 6.04 -30.47 -16.27
CA GLN A 31 6.02 -31.75 -15.57
C GLN A 31 7.45 -32.21 -15.29
N LYS A 32 7.77 -32.45 -14.02
CA LYS A 32 9.08 -32.97 -13.59
C LYS A 32 9.12 -34.49 -13.66
N LYS A 33 10.34 -35.05 -13.70
CA LYS A 33 10.57 -36.50 -13.73
C LYS A 33 9.94 -37.27 -12.57
N ASN A 34 9.71 -36.59 -11.43
CA ASN A 34 9.03 -37.16 -10.25
C ASN A 34 7.50 -37.18 -10.36
N GLY A 35 6.94 -36.72 -11.48
CA GLY A 35 5.51 -36.62 -11.72
C GLY A 35 4.82 -35.41 -11.09
N ASN A 36 5.59 -34.50 -10.48
CA ASN A 36 5.09 -33.23 -9.97
C ASN A 36 5.01 -32.19 -11.10
N THR A 37 4.16 -31.18 -10.95
CA THR A 37 4.03 -30.06 -11.88
C THR A 37 4.57 -28.79 -11.26
N VAL A 38 5.25 -27.95 -12.03
CA VAL A 38 5.72 -26.63 -11.58
C VAL A 38 4.86 -25.55 -12.21
N MET A 39 4.12 -24.82 -11.39
CA MET A 39 3.25 -23.70 -11.79
C MET A 39 3.79 -22.40 -11.19
N ASN A 40 4.19 -21.47 -12.05
CA ASN A 40 4.73 -20.16 -11.61
C ASN A 40 5.80 -20.25 -10.49
N GLY A 41 6.72 -21.23 -10.63
CA GLY A 41 7.79 -21.46 -9.66
C GLY A 41 7.39 -22.28 -8.42
N VAL A 42 6.16 -22.71 -8.31
CA VAL A 42 5.67 -23.58 -7.21
C VAL A 42 5.57 -25.01 -7.74
N GLU A 43 6.30 -25.94 -7.13
CA GLU A 43 6.20 -27.37 -7.42
C GLU A 43 5.06 -28.00 -6.62
N ILE A 44 4.17 -28.67 -7.31
CA ILE A 44 2.92 -29.23 -6.79
C ILE A 44 2.94 -30.76 -7.00
N ASP A 45 2.54 -31.49 -5.98
CA ASP A 45 2.34 -32.93 -6.09
C ASP A 45 1.01 -33.29 -6.79
N LYS A 46 0.78 -34.58 -7.01
CA LYS A 46 -0.43 -35.09 -7.65
C LYS A 46 -1.74 -34.75 -6.90
N ASN A 47 -1.63 -34.36 -5.62
CA ASN A 47 -2.77 -34.04 -4.77
C ASN A 47 -2.97 -32.51 -4.65
N GLY A 48 -2.24 -31.70 -5.42
CA GLY A 48 -2.34 -30.25 -5.36
C GLY A 48 -1.57 -29.59 -4.21
N LYS A 49 -0.69 -30.34 -3.49
CA LYS A 49 0.08 -29.80 -2.37
C LYS A 49 1.38 -29.18 -2.87
N ALA A 50 1.67 -27.93 -2.49
CA ALA A 50 2.95 -27.32 -2.75
C ALA A 50 4.06 -28.00 -1.94
N VAL A 51 5.07 -28.55 -2.64
CA VAL A 51 6.19 -29.31 -2.05
C VAL A 51 7.52 -28.62 -2.13
N ALA A 52 7.74 -27.75 -3.14
CA ALA A 52 8.96 -26.98 -3.28
C ALA A 52 8.73 -25.68 -4.06
N TYR A 53 9.73 -24.81 -4.05
CA TYR A 53 9.75 -23.55 -4.78
C TYR A 53 11.03 -23.42 -5.58
N TYR A 54 10.92 -22.88 -6.79
CA TYR A 54 12.04 -22.54 -7.66
C TYR A 54 12.31 -21.04 -7.56
N ILE A 55 13.49 -20.71 -7.07
CA ILE A 55 13.90 -19.33 -6.84
C ILE A 55 15.04 -19.00 -7.79
N ALA A 56 14.83 -18.04 -8.68
CA ALA A 56 15.84 -17.53 -9.58
C ALA A 56 16.95 -16.80 -8.80
N THR A 57 18.19 -16.95 -9.25
CA THR A 57 19.35 -16.28 -8.65
C THR A 57 19.34 -14.78 -8.88
N ARG A 58 18.71 -14.33 -9.96
CA ARG A 58 18.61 -12.93 -10.40
C ARG A 58 17.16 -12.51 -10.56
N PHE A 59 16.94 -11.21 -10.67
CA PHE A 59 15.62 -10.66 -10.98
C PHE A 59 15.28 -10.82 -12.46
N PRO A 60 14.03 -11.15 -12.83
CA PRO A 60 13.58 -11.07 -14.21
C PRO A 60 13.79 -9.65 -14.77
N GLY A 61 14.39 -9.54 -15.97
CA GLY A 61 14.70 -8.25 -16.59
C GLY A 61 15.99 -7.56 -16.10
N GLU A 62 16.76 -8.17 -15.21
CA GLU A 62 18.08 -7.67 -14.83
C GLU A 62 19.08 -7.90 -15.98
N TYR A 63 19.59 -6.79 -16.56
CA TYR A 63 20.64 -6.85 -17.59
C TYR A 63 21.99 -7.20 -16.96
N GLY A 64 22.63 -8.26 -17.44
CA GLY A 64 23.97 -8.66 -16.98
C GLY A 64 24.43 -10.00 -17.53
N SER A 65 25.74 -10.20 -17.66
CA SER A 65 26.41 -11.33 -18.30
C SER A 65 26.53 -12.59 -17.42
N GLY A 66 25.62 -12.88 -16.51
CA GLY A 66 25.67 -14.08 -15.68
C GLY A 66 24.62 -15.11 -16.08
N GLU A 67 24.92 -16.38 -15.92
CA GLU A 67 23.96 -17.45 -16.12
C GLU A 67 22.76 -17.35 -15.19
N TRP A 68 21.58 -17.60 -15.73
CA TRP A 68 20.36 -17.74 -14.96
C TRP A 68 20.29 -19.14 -14.37
N ASN A 69 20.24 -19.21 -13.05
CA ASN A 69 20.10 -20.46 -12.35
C ASN A 69 18.92 -20.40 -11.40
N TRP A 70 18.28 -21.54 -11.20
CA TRP A 70 17.21 -21.72 -10.23
C TRP A 70 17.63 -22.62 -9.09
N LYS A 71 17.32 -22.19 -7.90
CA LYS A 71 17.49 -23.01 -6.71
C LYS A 71 16.14 -23.59 -6.31
N ARG A 72 16.03 -24.92 -6.38
CA ARG A 72 14.88 -25.62 -5.81
C ARG A 72 15.03 -25.67 -4.29
N VAL A 73 14.03 -25.17 -3.56
CA VAL A 73 13.96 -25.19 -2.10
C VAL A 73 12.71 -25.94 -1.68
N ALA A 74 12.87 -27.05 -0.95
CA ALA A 74 11.73 -27.81 -0.44
C ALA A 74 10.95 -26.97 0.58
N LYS A 75 9.61 -27.03 0.54
CA LYS A 75 8.73 -26.26 1.44
C LYS A 75 9.01 -26.59 2.90
N ARG A 76 9.24 -27.87 3.21
CA ARG A 76 9.60 -28.34 4.55
C ARG A 76 10.86 -29.20 4.52
N GLY A 77 11.60 -29.20 5.61
CA GLY A 77 12.78 -30.05 5.79
C GLY A 77 12.33 -31.51 5.95
N GLU A 78 12.99 -32.43 5.25
CA GLU A 78 12.65 -33.85 5.26
C GLU A 78 12.84 -34.49 6.64
N VAL A 79 13.87 -34.07 7.38
CA VAL A 79 14.20 -34.62 8.70
C VAL A 79 13.48 -33.90 9.83
N THR A 80 13.44 -32.57 9.77
CA THR A 80 12.91 -31.74 10.86
C THR A 80 11.43 -31.45 10.76
N GLY A 81 10.85 -31.59 9.57
CA GLY A 81 9.48 -31.16 9.28
C GLY A 81 9.24 -29.65 9.35
N ASN A 82 10.26 -28.87 9.75
CA ASN A 82 10.15 -27.43 9.87
C ASN A 82 10.00 -26.77 8.49
N PRO A 83 9.27 -25.67 8.37
CA PRO A 83 9.19 -24.91 7.11
C PRO A 83 10.55 -24.30 6.76
N ASN A 84 11.01 -24.53 5.52
CA ASN A 84 12.17 -23.84 4.94
C ASN A 84 11.73 -22.57 4.18
N ILE A 85 10.48 -22.53 3.73
CA ILE A 85 9.87 -21.38 3.05
C ILE A 85 8.48 -21.14 3.63
N LEU A 86 8.22 -19.89 3.97
CA LEU A 86 6.90 -19.36 4.28
C LEU A 86 6.39 -18.63 3.03
N HIS A 87 5.35 -19.14 2.42
CA HIS A 87 4.69 -18.52 1.28
C HIS A 87 3.38 -17.91 1.78
N VAL A 88 3.43 -16.62 2.07
CA VAL A 88 2.33 -15.85 2.63
C VAL A 88 1.51 -15.24 1.50
N PHE A 89 0.30 -15.73 1.26
CA PHE A 89 -0.62 -15.19 0.27
C PHE A 89 -2.05 -15.58 0.59
N ASN A 90 -3.01 -14.75 0.18
CA ASN A 90 -4.43 -15.06 0.31
C ASN A 90 -4.90 -15.83 -0.94
N ALA A 91 -5.40 -17.06 -0.73
CA ALA A 91 -6.01 -17.84 -1.79
C ALA A 91 -7.50 -17.49 -1.91
N GLU A 92 -7.90 -16.89 -3.02
CA GLU A 92 -9.29 -16.47 -3.27
C GLU A 92 -10.11 -17.57 -3.95
N ARG A 93 -9.43 -18.57 -4.53
CA ARG A 93 -10.07 -19.69 -5.23
C ARG A 93 -9.25 -20.97 -5.10
N ALA A 94 -9.87 -22.10 -5.36
CA ALA A 94 -9.21 -23.40 -5.42
C ALA A 94 -8.10 -23.39 -6.50
N ASP A 95 -7.06 -24.19 -6.28
CA ASP A 95 -5.90 -24.35 -7.17
C ASP A 95 -5.14 -23.05 -7.46
N GLN A 96 -5.26 -22.06 -6.60
CA GLN A 96 -4.44 -20.85 -6.65
C GLN A 96 -3.16 -21.07 -5.86
N TYR A 97 -2.03 -21.15 -6.56
CA TYR A 97 -0.71 -21.40 -5.95
C TYR A 97 0.16 -20.16 -5.80
N ARG A 98 -0.32 -19.00 -6.28
CA ARG A 98 0.33 -17.70 -6.14
C ARG A 98 -0.69 -16.65 -5.75
N GLY A 99 -0.26 -15.72 -4.90
CA GLY A 99 -1.08 -14.57 -4.53
C GLY A 99 -1.22 -13.57 -5.67
N VAL A 100 -2.29 -12.78 -5.62
CA VAL A 100 -2.49 -11.61 -6.48
C VAL A 100 -2.08 -10.38 -5.65
N PRO A 101 -1.35 -9.40 -6.22
CA PRO A 101 -1.02 -8.18 -5.50
C PRO A 101 -2.27 -7.47 -5.01
N PHE A 102 -2.27 -7.03 -3.76
CA PHE A 102 -3.40 -6.36 -3.14
C PHE A 102 -3.93 -5.14 -3.91
N LEU A 103 -3.03 -4.43 -4.59
CA LEU A 103 -3.37 -3.26 -5.41
C LEU A 103 -3.80 -3.61 -6.84
N ALA A 104 -3.72 -4.88 -7.27
CA ALA A 104 -4.04 -5.27 -8.64
C ALA A 104 -5.40 -4.76 -9.14
N PRO A 105 -6.52 -4.86 -8.39
CA PRO A 105 -7.83 -4.40 -8.85
C PRO A 105 -7.92 -2.89 -9.06
N VAL A 106 -7.02 -2.11 -8.44
CA VAL A 106 -7.08 -0.63 -8.48
C VAL A 106 -5.99 0.02 -9.34
N VAL A 107 -5.04 -0.74 -9.87
CA VAL A 107 -3.91 -0.20 -10.67
C VAL A 107 -4.41 0.67 -11.83
N GLN A 108 -5.44 0.22 -12.56
CA GLN A 108 -6.00 0.98 -13.67
C GLN A 108 -6.66 2.28 -13.21
N ALA A 109 -7.43 2.22 -12.13
CA ALA A 109 -8.10 3.39 -11.56
C ALA A 109 -7.08 4.44 -11.08
N VAL A 110 -6.04 4.00 -10.37
CA VAL A 110 -4.95 4.90 -9.92
C VAL A 110 -4.22 5.51 -11.13
N LYS A 111 -3.92 4.73 -12.16
CA LYS A 111 -3.27 5.24 -13.38
C LYS A 111 -4.14 6.29 -14.11
N GLN A 112 -5.44 6.06 -14.20
CA GLN A 112 -6.37 7.03 -14.79
C GLN A 112 -6.45 8.31 -13.95
N LEU A 113 -6.51 8.16 -12.63
CA LEU A 113 -6.51 9.30 -11.70
C LEU A 113 -5.26 10.17 -11.86
N THR A 114 -4.08 9.55 -11.93
CA THR A 114 -2.82 10.27 -12.15
C THR A 114 -2.83 11.04 -13.48
N ARG A 115 -3.24 10.38 -14.57
CA ARG A 115 -3.32 11.02 -15.90
C ARG A 115 -4.30 12.18 -15.94
N TYR A 116 -5.46 12.02 -15.30
CA TYR A 116 -6.44 13.10 -15.24
C TYR A 116 -5.92 14.29 -14.43
N THR A 117 -5.28 14.03 -13.28
CA THR A 117 -4.66 15.09 -12.47
C THR A 117 -3.57 15.82 -13.24
N GLU A 118 -2.72 15.11 -13.96
CA GLU A 118 -1.68 15.71 -14.82
C GLU A 118 -2.29 16.59 -15.94
N ALA A 119 -3.36 16.10 -16.59
CA ALA A 119 -4.07 16.85 -17.62
C ALA A 119 -4.72 18.12 -17.07
N GLU A 120 -5.37 18.07 -15.91
CA GLU A 120 -5.97 19.25 -15.26
C GLU A 120 -4.91 20.29 -14.84
N ILE A 121 -3.79 19.83 -14.29
CA ILE A 121 -2.67 20.72 -13.95
C ILE A 121 -2.13 21.39 -15.22
N MET A 122 -1.93 20.62 -16.29
CA MET A 122 -1.46 21.17 -17.57
C MET A 122 -2.46 22.16 -18.16
N ALA A 123 -3.76 21.84 -18.14
CA ALA A 123 -4.81 22.75 -18.57
C ALA A 123 -4.81 24.06 -17.77
N ALA A 124 -4.67 23.98 -16.44
CA ALA A 124 -4.57 25.15 -15.58
C ALA A 124 -3.34 26.01 -15.89
N VAL A 125 -2.19 25.40 -16.18
CA VAL A 125 -0.96 26.10 -16.58
C VAL A 125 -1.16 26.81 -17.94
N ILE A 126 -1.68 26.09 -18.94
CA ILE A 126 -1.96 26.68 -20.27
C ILE A 126 -2.93 27.85 -20.15
N ASN A 127 -4.01 27.67 -19.37
CA ASN A 127 -4.99 28.72 -19.15
C ASN A 127 -4.43 29.95 -18.44
N SER A 128 -3.43 29.78 -17.59
CA SER A 128 -2.74 30.88 -16.94
C SER A 128 -1.81 31.67 -17.91
N MET A 129 -1.40 31.00 -18.99
CA MET A 129 -0.51 31.59 -20.00
C MET A 129 -1.28 32.27 -21.14
N PHE A 130 -2.43 31.73 -21.56
CA PHE A 130 -3.22 32.17 -22.69
C PHE A 130 -4.57 32.74 -22.24
N SER A 131 -4.58 34.03 -21.93
CA SER A 131 -5.83 34.72 -21.57
C SER A 131 -6.45 35.54 -22.69
N LEU A 132 -5.79 35.69 -23.85
CA LEU A 132 -6.20 36.61 -24.89
C LEU A 132 -5.95 36.03 -26.29
N PHE A 133 -6.98 36.04 -27.15
CA PHE A 133 -6.85 35.86 -28.60
C PHE A 133 -7.28 37.12 -29.31
N ILE A 134 -6.47 37.58 -30.27
CA ILE A 134 -6.75 38.71 -31.13
C ILE A 134 -7.34 38.17 -32.43
N THR A 135 -8.54 38.59 -32.77
CA THR A 135 -9.19 38.24 -34.03
C THR A 135 -9.29 39.47 -34.90
N THR A 136 -8.94 39.35 -36.19
CA THR A 136 -9.04 40.43 -37.17
C THR A 136 -10.24 40.16 -38.08
N GLU A 137 -11.17 41.09 -38.21
CA GLU A 137 -12.31 41.00 -39.14
C GLU A 137 -11.91 41.17 -40.62
N SER A 138 -10.71 41.62 -40.90
CA SER A 138 -10.22 41.84 -42.26
C SER A 138 -9.77 40.53 -42.89
N GLY A 139 -10.64 39.90 -43.67
CA GLY A 139 -10.42 38.64 -44.38
C GLY A 139 -9.43 38.73 -45.56
N ASN A 140 -8.43 39.59 -45.54
CA ASN A 140 -7.57 39.84 -46.71
C ASN A 140 -6.07 39.97 -46.46
N ASP A 141 -5.56 39.34 -45.38
CA ASP A 141 -4.10 39.19 -45.32
C ASP A 141 -3.68 37.88 -44.60
N MET A 142 -3.99 36.76 -45.25
CA MET A 142 -3.25 35.51 -45.02
C MET A 142 -2.14 35.39 -46.08
N GLY A 143 -1.40 36.46 -46.28
CA GLY A 143 -0.16 36.45 -47.07
C GLY A 143 1.02 36.12 -46.19
N GLY A 144 1.40 34.85 -46.12
CA GLY A 144 2.69 34.53 -45.51
C GLY A 144 2.96 33.12 -45.04
N PHE A 145 2.16 32.15 -45.48
CA PHE A 145 2.54 30.75 -45.21
C PHE A 145 2.29 29.81 -46.40
N ALA A 146 2.81 30.22 -47.57
CA ALA A 146 3.00 29.30 -48.68
C ALA A 146 4.38 29.58 -49.24
N GLY A 147 5.34 28.77 -48.89
CA GLY A 147 6.64 28.73 -49.54
C GLY A 147 6.43 28.27 -50.98
N ASP A 148 6.60 29.16 -51.93
CA ASP A 148 6.88 28.81 -53.30
C ASP A 148 8.25 29.40 -53.67
N GLY A 149 9.11 28.49 -54.18
CA GLY A 149 10.43 28.84 -54.67
C GLY A 149 10.31 29.59 -55.99
N GLY A 150 10.63 30.88 -55.93
CA GLY A 150 10.82 31.72 -57.13
C GLY A 150 12.05 32.57 -56.94
N GLU A 151 12.95 32.54 -57.90
CA GLU A 151 14.26 33.21 -57.97
C GLU A 151 14.12 34.73 -57.93
N PRO A 152 15.14 35.46 -57.44
CA PRO A 152 15.12 36.93 -57.32
C PRO A 152 15.35 37.63 -58.64
N GLU A 153 14.40 38.44 -59.08
CA GLU A 153 14.69 39.49 -60.08
C GLU A 153 15.02 40.82 -59.39
N ASP A 154 16.12 41.36 -59.84
CA ASP A 154 16.84 42.55 -59.48
C ASP A 154 16.01 43.82 -59.76
N GLY A 155 16.10 44.83 -58.86
CA GLY A 155 16.02 46.21 -59.24
C GLY A 155 14.94 47.10 -58.63
N GLY A 156 15.31 47.97 -57.65
CA GLY A 156 14.55 49.17 -57.37
C GLY A 156 14.63 49.69 -55.93
N THR A 157 15.57 50.57 -55.77
CA THR A 157 15.81 51.60 -54.72
C THR A 157 14.60 52.11 -53.93
N GLY A 158 14.74 52.15 -52.58
CA GLY A 158 14.38 53.34 -51.79
C GLY A 158 13.17 53.19 -50.88
N GLY A 159 13.42 53.22 -49.63
CA GLY A 159 12.44 53.53 -48.61
C GLY A 159 12.69 52.77 -47.34
N ASP A 160 13.46 53.38 -46.43
CA ASP A 160 13.53 52.90 -45.03
C ASP A 160 12.14 53.04 -44.39
N ALA A 161 11.36 51.92 -44.47
CA ALA A 161 10.26 51.72 -43.58
C ALA A 161 10.81 50.76 -42.50
N GLU A 162 11.09 51.31 -41.34
CA GLU A 162 11.29 50.58 -40.12
C GLU A 162 10.06 49.68 -39.94
N ASN A 163 10.17 48.44 -40.38
CA ASN A 163 9.28 47.36 -39.88
C ASN A 163 9.61 47.21 -38.40
N GLU A 164 8.96 48.00 -37.56
CA GLU A 164 8.76 47.61 -36.18
C GLU A 164 8.02 46.26 -36.26
N ASP A 165 8.77 45.18 -36.10
CA ASP A 165 8.21 43.87 -35.85
C ASP A 165 7.25 44.03 -34.68
N ASP A 166 5.94 44.06 -34.97
CA ASP A 166 4.86 44.03 -34.00
C ASP A 166 4.89 42.63 -33.28
N GLU A 167 5.97 42.36 -32.58
CA GLU A 167 6.07 41.18 -31.74
C GLU A 167 5.06 41.29 -30.60
N ILE A 168 3.98 40.53 -30.70
CA ILE A 168 3.02 40.37 -29.60
C ILE A 168 3.76 39.68 -28.43
N LYS A 169 4.10 40.45 -27.43
CA LYS A 169 4.78 39.95 -26.22
C LYS A 169 3.77 39.31 -25.32
N ILE A 170 3.90 37.97 -25.14
CA ILE A 170 3.07 37.20 -24.24
C ILE A 170 3.80 37.08 -22.89
N GLY A 171 3.23 37.65 -21.84
CA GLY A 171 3.78 37.57 -20.48
C GLY A 171 2.81 38.15 -19.45
N SER A 172 3.03 37.82 -18.19
CA SER A 172 2.21 38.35 -17.10
C SER A 172 2.36 39.86 -16.99
N GLY A 173 1.26 40.61 -17.21
CA GLY A 173 1.24 42.09 -17.14
C GLY A 173 1.66 42.78 -18.40
N THR A 174 1.81 42.11 -19.55
CA THR A 174 2.07 42.78 -20.85
C THR A 174 0.79 43.41 -21.39
N VAL A 175 0.90 44.64 -21.85
CA VAL A 175 -0.16 45.39 -22.54
C VAL A 175 0.20 45.43 -24.01
N ASN A 176 -0.60 44.78 -24.85
CA ASN A 176 -0.47 44.85 -26.30
C ASN A 176 -1.53 45.80 -26.85
N PHE A 177 -1.15 46.70 -27.76
CA PHE A 177 -2.07 47.57 -28.45
C PHE A 177 -2.59 46.88 -29.70
N LEU A 178 -3.91 46.95 -29.91
CA LEU A 178 -4.61 46.32 -31.04
C LEU A 178 -4.72 47.33 -32.19
N LYS A 179 -4.66 46.84 -33.43
CA LYS A 179 -4.88 47.66 -34.64
C LYS A 179 -6.39 47.83 -34.87
N GLU A 180 -6.76 48.84 -35.66
CA GLU A 180 -8.16 49.10 -36.02
C GLU A 180 -8.75 47.89 -36.79
N GLY A 181 -9.84 47.33 -36.28
CA GLY A 181 -10.46 46.10 -36.80
C GLY A 181 -10.08 44.81 -36.05
N GLU A 182 -9.20 44.89 -35.06
CA GLU A 182 -8.88 43.73 -34.22
C GLU A 182 -9.78 43.67 -32.98
N GLY A 183 -10.35 42.51 -32.76
CA GLY A 183 -11.17 42.21 -31.58
C GLY A 183 -10.42 41.28 -30.59
N VAL A 184 -10.70 41.49 -29.31
CA VAL A 184 -10.15 40.60 -28.26
C VAL A 184 -11.22 39.59 -27.84
N HIS A 185 -10.95 38.33 -28.02
CA HIS A 185 -11.75 37.26 -27.43
C HIS A 185 -10.99 36.66 -26.26
N THR A 186 -11.53 36.84 -25.08
CA THR A 186 -11.07 36.10 -23.91
C THR A 186 -11.66 34.67 -23.99
N VAL A 187 -10.80 33.70 -24.08
CA VAL A 187 -11.25 32.31 -23.91
C VAL A 187 -11.39 32.09 -22.42
N GLU A 188 -12.62 32.15 -21.93
CA GLU A 188 -12.92 31.64 -20.60
C GLU A 188 -12.76 30.13 -20.66
N SER A 189 -11.59 29.66 -20.25
CA SER A 189 -11.39 28.25 -20.07
C SER A 189 -12.04 27.82 -18.76
N ALA A 190 -13.00 26.92 -18.85
CA ALA A 190 -13.70 26.33 -17.70
C ALA A 190 -12.79 25.37 -16.87
N HIS A 191 -11.46 25.49 -16.99
CA HIS A 191 -10.51 24.72 -16.21
C HIS A 191 -9.81 25.58 -15.14
N PRO A 192 -9.62 25.05 -13.89
CA PRO A 192 -9.98 23.68 -13.47
C PRO A 192 -11.47 23.48 -13.49
N SER A 193 -11.90 22.34 -14.04
CA SER A 193 -13.32 22.00 -14.11
C SER A 193 -13.92 21.99 -12.71
N GLY A 194 -15.10 22.61 -12.51
CA GLY A 194 -15.82 22.55 -11.23
C GLY A 194 -16.05 21.13 -10.72
N ASP A 195 -15.97 20.15 -11.61
CA ASP A 195 -16.19 18.72 -11.35
C ASP A 195 -14.93 17.96 -10.89
N TYR A 196 -13.75 18.59 -10.89
CA TYR A 196 -12.49 17.93 -10.49
C TYR A 196 -12.61 17.26 -9.11
N GLY A 197 -13.13 17.97 -8.11
CA GLY A 197 -13.31 17.43 -6.77
C GLY A 197 -14.32 16.27 -6.71
N ALA A 198 -15.40 16.34 -7.48
CA ALA A 198 -16.39 15.27 -7.59
C ALA A 198 -15.80 14.02 -8.25
N PHE A 199 -15.02 14.19 -9.32
CA PHE A 199 -14.32 13.11 -10.00
C PHE A 199 -13.35 12.40 -9.07
N ILE A 200 -12.46 13.15 -8.38
CA ILE A 200 -11.52 12.59 -7.39
C ILE A 200 -12.27 11.78 -6.32
N SER A 201 -13.38 12.32 -5.82
CA SER A 201 -14.20 11.63 -4.80
C SER A 201 -14.82 10.34 -5.34
N SER A 202 -15.32 10.33 -6.56
CA SER A 202 -15.84 9.12 -7.22
C SER A 202 -14.78 8.07 -7.43
N MET A 203 -13.59 8.46 -7.90
CA MET A 203 -12.46 7.54 -8.06
C MET A 203 -11.97 6.99 -6.72
N ALA A 204 -11.93 7.82 -5.68
CA ALA A 204 -11.58 7.38 -4.33
C ALA A 204 -12.60 6.38 -3.77
N MET A 205 -13.91 6.57 -4.02
CA MET A 205 -14.93 5.60 -3.66
C MET A 205 -14.73 4.25 -4.38
N GLN A 206 -14.44 4.27 -5.67
CA GLN A 206 -14.18 3.05 -6.44
C GLN A 206 -12.92 2.32 -5.95
N ILE A 207 -11.83 3.05 -5.71
CA ILE A 207 -10.58 2.50 -5.16
C ILE A 207 -10.83 1.94 -3.76
N GLY A 208 -11.50 2.70 -2.90
CA GLY A 208 -11.83 2.29 -1.54
C GLY A 208 -12.69 1.03 -1.49
N ALA A 209 -13.71 0.95 -2.33
CA ALA A 209 -14.57 -0.23 -2.44
C ALA A 209 -13.79 -1.49 -2.85
N ALA A 210 -12.87 -1.37 -3.82
CA ALA A 210 -12.05 -2.49 -4.27
C ALA A 210 -11.00 -2.95 -3.23
N LEU A 211 -10.56 -2.04 -2.35
CA LEU A 211 -9.60 -2.33 -1.28
C LEU A 211 -10.27 -2.60 0.09
N GLU A 212 -11.60 -2.54 0.16
CA GLU A 212 -12.36 -2.64 1.42
C GLU A 212 -11.94 -1.57 2.45
N ILE A 213 -11.63 -0.37 1.96
CA ILE A 213 -11.27 0.80 2.76
C ILE A 213 -12.32 1.89 2.53
N ALA A 214 -12.94 2.37 3.59
CA ALA A 214 -13.91 3.46 3.47
C ALA A 214 -13.25 4.72 2.87
N PRO A 215 -13.94 5.45 1.95
CA PRO A 215 -13.36 6.63 1.30
C PRO A 215 -12.89 7.70 2.28
N GLU A 216 -13.60 7.86 3.41
CA GLU A 216 -13.25 8.80 4.47
C GLU A 216 -11.88 8.48 5.09
N VAL A 217 -11.57 7.18 5.22
CA VAL A 217 -10.28 6.70 5.74
C VAL A 217 -9.20 6.86 4.68
N LEU A 218 -9.52 6.53 3.42
CA LEU A 218 -8.58 6.63 2.29
C LEU A 218 -8.15 8.08 2.04
N LEU A 219 -9.10 9.01 2.02
CA LEU A 219 -8.85 10.43 1.81
C LEU A 219 -8.49 11.20 3.09
N LYS A 220 -8.59 10.54 4.26
CA LYS A 220 -8.48 11.17 5.59
C LYS A 220 -9.41 12.37 5.76
N LYS A 221 -10.57 12.32 5.10
CA LYS A 221 -11.58 13.38 5.10
C LYS A 221 -12.85 12.86 5.74
N PHE A 222 -13.03 13.19 7.01
CA PHE A 222 -14.22 12.82 7.76
C PHE A 222 -15.27 13.93 7.62
N GLY A 223 -16.50 13.53 7.30
CA GLY A 223 -17.63 14.45 7.25
C GLY A 223 -18.07 14.90 8.65
N ASN A 224 -18.98 15.87 8.70
CA ASN A 224 -19.49 16.44 9.96
C ASN A 224 -20.41 15.47 10.73
N ASN A 225 -20.73 14.30 10.19
CA ASN A 225 -21.58 13.31 10.84
C ASN A 225 -20.74 12.24 11.57
N PHE A 226 -20.68 12.37 12.90
CA PHE A 226 -19.98 11.44 13.78
C PHE A 226 -20.39 9.97 13.60
N SER A 227 -21.71 9.70 13.50
CA SER A 227 -22.21 8.33 13.40
C SER A 227 -21.80 7.66 12.07
N ALA A 228 -21.86 8.40 10.97
CA ALA A 228 -21.42 7.91 9.67
C ALA A 228 -19.91 7.63 9.64
N SER A 229 -19.10 8.57 10.17
CA SER A 229 -17.65 8.40 10.27
C SER A 229 -17.27 7.20 11.15
N LYS A 230 -17.98 7.00 12.28
CA LYS A 230 -17.77 5.82 13.13
C LYS A 230 -18.15 4.52 12.42
N GLY A 231 -19.24 4.52 11.64
CA GLY A 231 -19.64 3.39 10.82
C GLY A 231 -18.57 3.03 9.78
N ALA A 232 -18.07 4.01 9.05
CA ALA A 232 -17.02 3.85 8.05
C ALA A 232 -15.71 3.30 8.65
N LEU A 233 -15.29 3.83 9.81
CA LEU A 233 -14.14 3.33 10.55
C LEU A 233 -14.34 1.87 10.99
N ASN A 234 -15.49 1.54 11.57
CA ASN A 234 -15.78 0.18 12.04
C ASN A 234 -15.73 -0.85 10.88
N GLU A 235 -16.25 -0.50 9.70
CA GLU A 235 -16.24 -1.37 8.54
C GLU A 235 -14.81 -1.60 8.03
N THR A 236 -14.05 -0.53 7.87
CA THR A 236 -12.63 -0.62 7.48
C THR A 236 -11.82 -1.46 8.49
N TRP A 237 -12.08 -1.30 9.79
CA TRP A 237 -11.38 -2.08 10.82
C TRP A 237 -11.74 -3.57 10.83
N LYS A 238 -12.92 -3.97 10.37
CA LYS A 238 -13.24 -5.40 10.17
C LYS A 238 -12.30 -6.02 9.13
N ALA A 239 -12.12 -5.36 7.99
CA ALA A 239 -11.19 -5.79 6.94
C ALA A 239 -9.74 -5.84 7.46
N PHE A 240 -9.30 -4.82 8.20
CA PHE A 240 -7.94 -4.80 8.78
C PHE A 240 -7.72 -5.91 9.79
N ARG A 241 -8.69 -6.21 10.64
CA ARG A 241 -8.61 -7.33 11.61
C ARG A 241 -8.53 -8.68 10.91
N MET A 242 -9.31 -8.88 9.85
CA MET A 242 -9.28 -10.11 9.07
C MET A 242 -7.91 -10.31 8.42
N ARG A 243 -7.37 -9.28 7.77
CA ARG A 243 -6.04 -9.32 7.12
C ARG A 243 -4.92 -9.51 8.14
N ARG A 244 -5.02 -8.85 9.30
CA ARG A 244 -4.08 -9.05 10.40
C ARG A 244 -4.09 -10.50 10.87
N LYS A 245 -5.28 -11.06 11.12
CA LYS A 245 -5.40 -12.45 11.56
C LYS A 245 -4.76 -13.40 10.56
N TRP A 246 -5.06 -13.25 9.28
CA TRP A 246 -4.45 -14.04 8.22
C TRP A 246 -2.91 -13.92 8.23
N PHE A 247 -2.37 -12.71 8.31
CA PHE A 247 -0.91 -12.49 8.37
C PHE A 247 -0.28 -13.11 9.63
N VAL A 248 -0.96 -13.04 10.74
CA VAL A 248 -0.53 -13.67 12.00
C VAL A 248 -0.46 -15.18 11.84
N ASP A 249 -1.51 -15.79 11.31
CA ASP A 249 -1.61 -17.25 11.19
C ASP A 249 -0.54 -17.79 10.21
N ASP A 250 -0.32 -17.12 9.08
CA ASP A 250 0.59 -17.60 8.02
C ASP A 250 2.06 -17.22 8.22
N PHE A 251 2.35 -16.17 8.97
CA PHE A 251 3.71 -15.68 9.15
C PHE A 251 4.14 -15.60 10.62
N CYS A 252 3.45 -14.82 11.44
CA CYS A 252 3.94 -14.53 12.79
C CYS A 252 3.99 -15.80 13.65
N GLN A 253 2.94 -16.59 13.62
CA GLN A 253 2.83 -17.84 14.40
C GLN A 253 3.87 -18.87 13.95
N GLU A 254 4.06 -19.07 12.64
CA GLU A 254 5.06 -20.00 12.09
C GLU A 254 6.50 -19.57 12.48
N VAL A 255 6.81 -18.29 12.40
CA VAL A 255 8.13 -17.77 12.81
C VAL A 255 8.34 -17.93 14.31
N TYR A 256 7.31 -17.62 15.10
CA TYR A 256 7.36 -17.80 16.55
C TYR A 256 7.60 -19.26 16.94
N GLU A 257 6.91 -20.21 16.31
CA GLU A 257 7.13 -21.64 16.56
C GLU A 257 8.55 -22.08 16.21
N LEU A 258 9.12 -21.56 15.10
CA LEU A 258 10.52 -21.86 14.75
C LEU A 258 11.50 -21.31 15.79
N TRP A 259 11.28 -20.09 16.25
CA TRP A 259 12.09 -19.49 17.31
C TRP A 259 11.95 -20.27 18.62
N PHE A 260 10.71 -20.63 18.99
CA PHE A 260 10.45 -21.37 20.21
C PHE A 260 11.09 -22.78 20.18
N ASN A 261 11.02 -23.49 19.04
CA ASN A 261 11.72 -24.75 18.82
C ASN A 261 13.23 -24.61 19.08
N GLU A 262 13.85 -23.54 18.59
CA GLU A 262 15.29 -23.28 18.83
C GLU A 262 15.57 -22.93 20.28
N ALA A 263 14.71 -22.15 20.94
CA ALA A 263 14.87 -21.76 22.33
C ALA A 263 14.80 -22.97 23.29
N VAL A 264 13.85 -23.88 23.06
CA VAL A 264 13.71 -25.13 23.83
C VAL A 264 14.88 -26.07 23.55
N SER A 265 15.29 -26.24 22.28
CA SER A 265 16.43 -27.12 21.91
C SER A 265 17.74 -26.66 22.52
N LYS A 266 17.92 -25.36 22.72
CA LYS A 266 19.11 -24.77 23.37
C LYS A 266 19.00 -24.70 24.90
N GLY A 267 17.93 -25.24 25.48
CA GLY A 267 17.70 -25.25 26.92
C GLY A 267 17.43 -23.85 27.53
N ARG A 268 17.08 -22.85 26.71
CA ARG A 268 16.77 -21.49 27.20
C ARG A 268 15.37 -21.38 27.79
N ILE A 269 14.46 -22.19 27.27
CA ILE A 269 13.09 -22.33 27.77
C ILE A 269 12.91 -23.76 28.25
N ASN A 270 12.49 -23.90 29.49
CA ASN A 270 12.14 -25.21 30.04
C ASN A 270 10.70 -25.53 29.65
N ALA A 271 10.52 -26.49 28.73
CA ALA A 271 9.22 -26.91 28.23
C ALA A 271 9.12 -28.44 28.22
N PRO A 272 8.84 -29.06 29.36
CA PRO A 272 8.74 -30.53 29.47
C PRO A 272 7.70 -31.11 28.49
N GLY A 273 8.09 -32.16 27.75
CA GLY A 273 7.23 -32.83 26.80
C GLY A 273 7.03 -32.16 25.46
N TYR A 274 7.64 -31.01 25.23
CA TYR A 274 7.47 -30.18 24.04
C TYR A 274 7.69 -30.92 22.71
N PHE A 275 8.76 -31.69 22.60
CA PHE A 275 9.07 -32.48 21.39
C PHE A 275 8.38 -33.81 21.30
N ASN A 276 7.77 -34.29 22.41
CA ASN A 276 7.19 -35.60 22.46
C ASN A 276 5.71 -35.64 22.10
N ASN A 277 5.00 -34.52 22.24
CA ASN A 277 3.56 -34.44 22.01
C ASN A 277 3.17 -33.16 21.32
N ILE A 278 2.49 -33.28 20.17
CA ILE A 278 2.05 -32.13 19.36
C ILE A 278 1.05 -31.23 20.08
N LEU A 279 0.22 -31.79 20.98
CA LEU A 279 -0.76 -31.01 21.76
C LEU A 279 -0.04 -30.16 22.81
N ILE A 280 0.98 -30.75 23.47
CA ILE A 280 1.82 -30.00 24.41
C ILE A 280 2.60 -28.92 23.68
N LYS A 281 3.15 -29.25 22.50
CA LYS A 281 3.82 -28.25 21.65
C LYS A 281 2.90 -27.07 21.34
N LYS A 282 1.66 -27.33 20.88
CA LYS A 282 0.68 -26.30 20.58
C LYS A 282 0.29 -25.48 21.81
N ALA A 283 0.17 -26.09 22.97
CA ALA A 283 -0.14 -25.39 24.22
C ALA A 283 0.97 -24.38 24.60
N TYR A 284 2.25 -24.77 24.43
CA TYR A 284 3.39 -23.88 24.69
C TYR A 284 3.53 -22.77 23.65
N THR A 285 3.14 -22.99 22.40
CA THR A 285 3.26 -22.02 21.31
C THR A 285 1.97 -21.25 21.05
N ASN A 286 0.94 -21.47 21.86
CA ASN A 286 -0.28 -20.69 21.81
C ASN A 286 0.02 -19.25 22.25
N ALA A 287 -0.06 -18.32 21.32
CA ALA A 287 0.29 -16.91 21.55
C ALA A 287 -0.85 -16.00 21.11
N THR A 288 -1.09 -14.94 21.88
CA THR A 288 -2.01 -13.88 21.51
C THR A 288 -1.24 -12.79 20.79
N TRP A 289 -1.72 -12.39 19.60
CA TRP A 289 -1.07 -11.40 18.75
C TRP A 289 -1.86 -10.10 18.75
N ASN A 290 -1.37 -9.14 19.50
CA ASN A 290 -1.96 -7.82 19.59
C ASN A 290 -1.32 -6.88 18.58
N GLY A 291 -2.11 -6.06 17.93
CA GLY A 291 -1.66 -5.04 17.00
C GLY A 291 -2.29 -3.70 17.32
N PRO A 292 -1.98 -2.64 16.55
CA PRO A 292 -2.59 -1.34 16.77
C PRO A 292 -4.10 -1.43 16.89
N SER A 293 -4.67 -0.73 17.87
CA SER A 293 -6.10 -0.63 18.07
C SER A 293 -6.73 0.44 17.19
N GLN A 294 -8.05 0.35 17.02
CA GLN A 294 -8.82 1.44 16.44
C GLN A 294 -8.78 2.64 17.38
N GLY A 295 -8.53 3.85 16.87
CA GLY A 295 -8.58 5.06 17.66
C GLY A 295 -9.96 5.27 18.29
N HIS A 296 -9.99 5.81 19.50
CA HIS A 296 -11.22 6.08 20.25
C HIS A 296 -11.80 7.43 19.87
N LEU A 297 -13.05 7.44 19.39
CA LEU A 297 -13.79 8.67 19.11
C LEU A 297 -14.49 9.22 20.35
N ASN A 298 -14.93 8.33 21.25
CA ASN A 298 -15.51 8.69 22.53
C ASN A 298 -15.00 7.73 23.63
N PRO A 299 -13.83 8.02 24.21
CA PRO A 299 -13.16 7.10 25.14
C PRO A 299 -14.03 6.71 26.35
N LEU A 300 -14.79 7.65 26.90
CA LEU A 300 -15.61 7.40 28.09
C LEU A 300 -16.74 6.37 27.80
N GLN A 301 -17.44 6.55 26.69
CA GLN A 301 -18.51 5.61 26.31
C GLN A 301 -17.95 4.24 25.97
N GLU A 302 -16.78 4.19 25.34
CA GLU A 302 -16.15 2.92 24.95
C GLU A 302 -15.64 2.15 26.16
N VAL A 303 -15.06 2.84 27.17
CA VAL A 303 -14.67 2.23 28.44
C VAL A 303 -15.89 1.73 29.20
N ASN A 304 -16.97 2.51 29.29
CA ASN A 304 -18.20 2.08 29.94
C ASN A 304 -18.83 0.86 29.25
N ALA A 305 -18.79 0.81 27.92
CA ALA A 305 -19.25 -0.34 27.15
C ALA A 305 -18.38 -1.58 27.40
N ALA A 306 -17.05 -1.43 27.52
CA ALA A 306 -16.14 -2.50 27.87
C ALA A 306 -16.43 -3.06 29.27
N VAL A 307 -16.59 -2.20 30.27
CA VAL A 307 -16.96 -2.58 31.63
C VAL A 307 -18.29 -3.34 31.64
N ALA A 308 -19.29 -2.88 30.89
CA ALA A 308 -20.58 -3.55 30.78
C ALA A 308 -20.46 -4.94 30.11
N ARG A 309 -19.64 -5.09 29.06
CA ARG A 309 -19.39 -6.38 28.41
C ARG A 309 -18.72 -7.36 29.37
N ILE A 310 -17.71 -6.93 30.09
CA ILE A 310 -17.01 -7.75 31.10
C ILE A 310 -18.00 -8.16 32.21
N GLY A 311 -18.73 -7.20 32.75
CA GLY A 311 -19.69 -7.44 33.84
C GLY A 311 -20.82 -8.41 33.48
N ASN A 312 -21.20 -8.48 32.20
CA ASN A 312 -22.20 -9.42 31.70
C ASN A 312 -21.60 -10.71 31.11
N GLY A 313 -20.29 -10.94 31.25
CA GLY A 313 -19.61 -12.14 30.73
C GLY A 313 -19.55 -12.27 29.23
N LEU A 314 -19.69 -11.16 28.49
CA LEU A 314 -19.60 -11.11 27.02
C LEU A 314 -18.17 -10.94 26.52
N SER A 315 -17.24 -10.51 27.37
CA SER A 315 -15.83 -10.30 27.08
C SER A 315 -14.98 -10.50 28.32
N THR A 316 -13.67 -10.56 28.16
CA THR A 316 -12.70 -10.65 29.25
C THR A 316 -11.91 -9.36 29.39
N HIS A 317 -11.26 -9.14 30.54
CA HIS A 317 -10.36 -8.00 30.74
C HIS A 317 -9.20 -8.05 29.73
N GLU A 318 -8.70 -9.23 29.42
CA GLU A 318 -7.61 -9.43 28.45
C GLU A 318 -8.05 -9.02 27.05
N ASP A 319 -9.22 -9.50 26.57
CA ASP A 319 -9.75 -9.15 25.25
C ASP A 319 -10.01 -7.65 25.12
N GLU A 320 -10.54 -7.01 26.16
CA GLU A 320 -10.81 -5.56 26.15
C GLU A 320 -9.50 -4.76 26.17
N CYS A 321 -8.51 -5.15 26.99
CA CYS A 321 -7.19 -4.51 26.98
C CYS A 321 -6.52 -4.64 25.61
N ALA A 322 -6.52 -5.85 25.03
CA ALA A 322 -5.95 -6.11 23.72
C ALA A 322 -6.66 -5.32 22.62
N SER A 323 -7.99 -5.19 22.66
CA SER A 323 -8.77 -4.50 21.64
C SER A 323 -8.72 -2.97 21.77
N MET A 324 -8.66 -2.43 22.97
CA MET A 324 -8.71 -0.98 23.23
C MET A 324 -7.36 -0.29 23.02
N ASN A 325 -6.28 -0.85 23.56
CA ASN A 325 -4.97 -0.22 23.53
C ASN A 325 -3.83 -1.15 23.10
N GLY A 326 -4.13 -2.43 22.82
CA GLY A 326 -3.13 -3.41 22.43
C GLY A 326 -2.25 -3.91 23.59
N SER A 327 -2.63 -3.62 24.84
CA SER A 327 -1.87 -4.06 26.02
C SER A 327 -2.30 -5.44 26.51
N ASP A 328 -1.44 -6.04 27.32
CA ASP A 328 -1.67 -7.30 28.03
C ASP A 328 -2.22 -6.99 29.42
N PHE A 329 -3.32 -7.67 29.81
CA PHE A 329 -3.97 -7.43 31.09
C PHE A 329 -3.11 -7.84 32.29
N GLU A 330 -2.42 -8.98 32.23
CA GLU A 330 -1.58 -9.46 33.33
C GLU A 330 -0.39 -8.51 33.55
N GLU A 331 0.22 -8.03 32.46
CA GLU A 331 1.29 -7.04 32.52
C GLU A 331 0.78 -5.72 33.11
N ASN A 332 -0.40 -5.26 32.69
CA ASN A 332 -1.02 -4.05 33.24
C ASN A 332 -1.23 -4.18 34.75
N ILE A 333 -1.74 -5.32 35.21
CA ILE A 333 -1.94 -5.57 36.67
C ILE A 333 -0.60 -5.62 37.41
N ARG A 334 0.44 -6.20 36.80
CA ARG A 334 1.78 -6.23 37.38
C ARG A 334 2.35 -4.84 37.55
N VAL A 335 2.25 -4.01 36.54
CA VAL A 335 2.70 -2.61 36.57
C VAL A 335 1.89 -1.80 37.59
N LEU A 336 0.55 -1.89 37.57
CA LEU A 336 -0.32 -1.20 38.52
C LEU A 336 0.00 -1.56 39.99
N LYS A 337 0.32 -2.82 40.29
CA LYS A 337 0.75 -3.20 41.64
C LYS A 337 2.05 -2.50 42.06
N ALA A 338 3.00 -2.37 41.13
CA ALA A 338 4.26 -1.68 41.40
C ALA A 338 4.03 -0.18 41.59
N GLU A 339 3.20 0.46 40.74
CA GLU A 339 2.83 1.87 40.83
C GLU A 339 2.12 2.19 42.12
N ASN A 340 1.08 1.41 42.47
CA ASN A 340 0.33 1.61 43.74
C ASN A 340 1.21 1.49 44.97
N ARG A 341 2.22 0.61 44.93
CA ARG A 341 3.19 0.54 46.02
C ARG A 341 4.06 1.80 46.12
N LEU A 342 4.54 2.33 45.01
CA LEU A 342 5.33 3.55 44.94
C LEU A 342 4.49 4.78 45.42
N LEU A 343 3.22 4.84 44.99
CA LEU A 343 2.31 5.90 45.42
C LEU A 343 2.08 5.88 46.95
N ALA A 344 1.80 4.70 47.50
CA ALA A 344 1.63 4.54 48.95
C ALA A 344 2.90 4.86 49.76
N GLU A 345 4.08 4.60 49.20
CA GLU A 345 5.36 5.00 49.82
C GLU A 345 5.54 6.53 49.76
N ALA A 346 5.18 7.18 48.65
CA ALA A 346 5.23 8.64 48.50
C ALA A 346 4.25 9.35 49.42
N GLU A 347 3.00 8.86 49.55
CA GLU A 347 2.01 9.41 50.48
C GLU A 347 2.49 9.35 51.93
N LYS A 348 3.05 8.22 52.37
CA LYS A 348 3.62 8.10 53.74
C LYS A 348 4.78 9.05 54.00
N GLN A 349 5.60 9.33 52.97
CA GLN A 349 6.70 10.32 53.10
C GLN A 349 6.11 11.74 53.29
N GLN A 350 5.10 12.13 52.50
CA GLN A 350 4.43 13.43 52.61
C GLN A 350 3.76 13.60 53.97
N GLU A 351 3.07 12.58 54.48
CA GLU A 351 2.46 12.62 55.84
C GLU A 351 3.53 12.76 56.95
N SER A 352 4.70 12.10 56.77
CA SER A 352 5.78 12.22 57.75
C SER A 352 6.50 13.58 57.73
N GLU A 353 6.49 14.29 56.62
CA GLU A 353 7.04 15.64 56.46
C GLU A 353 6.06 16.71 56.93
N ALA A 354 4.76 16.51 56.73
CA ALA A 354 3.70 17.43 57.18
C ALA A 354 3.43 17.37 58.68
N GLY A 355 3.87 16.30 59.36
CA GLY A 355 3.75 16.12 60.81
C GLY A 355 4.96 16.64 61.64
N LYS A 356 5.97 17.22 60.96
CA LYS A 356 7.10 17.91 61.59
C LYS A 356 6.96 19.42 61.49
#